data_920dee941194eaca1371ec3e5895cdff
#
_entry.id   920dee941194eaca1371ec3e5895cdff
#
_cell.length_a   1.000
_cell.length_b   1.000
_cell.length_c   1.000
_cell.angle_alpha   90.00
_cell.angle_beta   90.00
_cell.angle_gamma   90.00
#
_symmetry.space_group_name_H-M   'P 1'
#
loop_
_entity.id
_entity.type
_entity.pdbx_description
1 polymer ?
#
loop_
_entity_poly.entity_id
_entity_poly.type
_entity_poly.pdbx_seq_one_letter_code
_entity_poly.pdbx_strand_id
1 'polypeptide(L)'
;MKTAIQFGAGNIGRGFIGAVLSKSGYQVVFADVNKEIVDRINADGQYTVHIKDVESEDILISGVSAVDSSTDAVVEKIKEAELITTAVGLRILQFIAPAIAKGIIARKDSGIEAPLNIIACENGLMASSRLKEAVYSHLDEAQKTWCVEHVGFPDCSVDRIVPPVRSENPIDVAVERFYEWNVEEKSFV
;
A
#
# COMPACT_ATOMS: atom_id res chain seq x y z
N MET A 1 -8.35 13.55 7.54
CA MET A 1 -8.55 12.09 7.44
C MET A 1 -7.16 11.51 7.18
N LYS A 2 -6.79 10.41 7.81
CA LYS A 2 -5.48 9.77 7.61
C LYS A 2 -5.42 9.15 6.21
N THR A 3 -4.32 9.36 5.49
CA THR A 3 -4.14 8.82 4.13
C THR A 3 -3.17 7.65 4.16
N ALA A 4 -3.55 6.55 3.53
CA ALA A 4 -2.67 5.41 3.28
C ALA A 4 -2.52 5.18 1.77
N ILE A 5 -1.29 4.88 1.33
CA ILE A 5 -1.02 4.48 -0.05
C ILE A 5 -0.81 2.98 -0.08
N GLN A 6 -1.55 2.31 -0.94
CA GLN A 6 -1.36 0.88 -1.23
C GLN A 6 -0.74 0.71 -2.61
N PHE A 7 0.55 0.38 -2.66
CA PHE A 7 1.19 -0.03 -3.92
C PHE A 7 0.73 -1.43 -4.31
N GLY A 8 0.21 -1.53 -5.52
CA GLY A 8 -0.45 -2.71 -6.05
C GLY A 8 -1.96 -2.70 -5.77
N ALA A 9 -2.73 -2.47 -6.83
CA ALA A 9 -4.19 -2.56 -6.84
C ALA A 9 -4.68 -3.94 -7.33
N GLY A 10 -3.88 -4.97 -7.18
CA GLY A 10 -4.25 -6.35 -7.47
C GLY A 10 -5.25 -6.93 -6.46
N ASN A 11 -5.53 -8.23 -6.57
CA ASN A 11 -6.50 -8.90 -5.70
C ASN A 11 -6.14 -8.84 -4.22
N ILE A 12 -4.85 -8.99 -3.86
CA ILE A 12 -4.37 -8.88 -2.47
C ILE A 12 -4.44 -7.43 -2.01
N GLY A 13 -3.97 -6.48 -2.83
CA GLY A 13 -4.01 -5.05 -2.50
C GLY A 13 -5.43 -4.55 -2.22
N ARG A 14 -6.42 -4.90 -3.06
CA ARG A 14 -7.81 -4.50 -2.85
C ARG A 14 -8.53 -5.38 -1.82
N GLY A 15 -8.39 -6.72 -1.95
CA GLY A 15 -9.17 -7.68 -1.17
C GLY A 15 -8.68 -7.86 0.27
N PHE A 16 -7.45 -7.51 0.57
CA PHE A 16 -6.88 -7.66 1.91
C PHE A 16 -6.41 -6.32 2.47
N ILE A 17 -5.25 -5.84 2.06
CA ILE A 17 -4.59 -4.70 2.71
C ILE A 17 -5.43 -3.43 2.59
N GLY A 18 -5.87 -3.06 1.40
CA GLY A 18 -6.70 -1.88 1.17
C GLY A 18 -8.04 -1.95 1.89
N ALA A 19 -8.68 -3.13 1.95
CA ALA A 19 -9.92 -3.31 2.69
C ALA A 19 -9.74 -3.14 4.21
N VAL A 20 -8.66 -3.67 4.78
CA VAL A 20 -8.33 -3.51 6.22
C VAL A 20 -8.05 -2.05 6.52
N LEU A 21 -7.25 -1.37 5.70
CA LEU A 21 -6.93 0.06 5.87
C LEU A 21 -8.18 0.93 5.79
N SER A 22 -9.05 0.70 4.80
CA SER A 22 -10.31 1.44 4.66
C SER A 22 -11.22 1.24 5.89
N LYS A 23 -11.37 0.01 6.38
CA LYS A 23 -12.13 -0.30 7.60
C LYS A 23 -11.50 0.32 8.86
N SER A 24 -10.20 0.57 8.85
CA SER A 24 -9.47 1.23 9.94
C SER A 24 -9.55 2.77 9.85
N GLY A 25 -10.33 3.31 8.92
CA GLY A 25 -10.58 4.76 8.79
C GLY A 25 -9.56 5.52 7.95
N TYR A 26 -8.70 4.83 7.20
CA TYR A 26 -7.83 5.47 6.24
C TYR A 26 -8.57 5.78 4.92
N GLN A 27 -8.25 6.94 4.35
CA GLN A 27 -8.49 7.18 2.93
C GLN A 27 -7.41 6.44 2.14
N VAL A 28 -7.81 5.42 1.38
CA VAL A 28 -6.89 4.57 0.64
C VAL A 28 -6.69 5.10 -0.76
N VAL A 29 -5.42 5.35 -1.10
CA VAL A 29 -4.97 5.67 -2.47
C VAL A 29 -4.21 4.48 -3.02
N PHE A 30 -4.75 3.81 -4.02
CA PHE A 30 -4.03 2.74 -4.71
C PHE A 30 -3.01 3.33 -5.68
N ALA A 31 -1.81 2.77 -5.73
CA ALA A 31 -0.76 3.11 -6.69
C ALA A 31 -0.46 1.88 -7.56
N ASP A 32 -0.79 1.93 -8.84
CA ASP A 32 -0.61 0.81 -9.77
C ASP A 32 -0.20 1.31 -11.15
N VAL A 33 0.46 0.46 -11.94
CA VAL A 33 0.81 0.74 -13.35
C VAL A 33 -0.31 0.34 -14.31
N ASN A 34 -1.28 -0.45 -13.86
CA ASN A 34 -2.40 -0.88 -14.69
C ASN A 34 -3.44 0.24 -14.80
N LYS A 35 -3.36 0.96 -15.93
CA LYS A 35 -4.22 2.10 -16.20
C LYS A 35 -5.72 1.76 -16.14
N GLU A 36 -6.13 0.59 -16.60
CA GLU A 36 -7.55 0.19 -16.60
C GLU A 36 -8.07 0.07 -15.15
N ILE A 37 -7.28 -0.51 -14.25
CA ILE A 37 -7.62 -0.61 -12.82
C ILE A 37 -7.64 0.78 -12.18
N VAL A 38 -6.64 1.62 -12.45
CA VAL A 38 -6.56 2.99 -11.93
C VAL A 38 -7.77 3.81 -12.38
N ASP A 39 -8.08 3.81 -13.67
CA ASP A 39 -9.22 4.55 -14.23
C ASP A 39 -10.55 4.05 -13.64
N ARG A 40 -10.69 2.73 -13.49
CA ARG A 40 -11.92 2.13 -12.95
C ARG A 40 -12.12 2.47 -11.47
N ILE A 41 -11.08 2.36 -10.65
CA ILE A 41 -11.16 2.75 -9.23
C ILE A 41 -11.56 4.23 -9.10
N ASN A 42 -10.98 5.11 -9.93
CA ASN A 42 -11.30 6.53 -9.89
C ASN A 42 -12.70 6.85 -10.40
N ALA A 43 -13.21 6.09 -11.37
CA ALA A 43 -14.57 6.26 -11.89
C ALA A 43 -15.64 5.84 -10.88
N ASP A 44 -15.41 4.71 -10.19
CA ASP A 44 -16.40 4.14 -9.26
C ASP A 44 -16.24 4.69 -7.83
N GLY A 45 -15.02 5.06 -7.41
CA GLY A 45 -14.70 5.51 -6.06
C GLY A 45 -14.95 4.46 -4.97
N GLN A 46 -15.27 3.23 -5.37
CA GLN A 46 -15.63 2.12 -4.50
C GLN A 46 -15.53 0.79 -5.22
N TYR A 47 -15.45 -0.31 -4.46
CA TYR A 47 -15.50 -1.69 -4.97
C TYR A 47 -16.04 -2.63 -3.90
N THR A 48 -16.44 -3.84 -4.30
CA THR A 48 -16.97 -4.86 -3.39
C THR A 48 -15.92 -5.93 -3.09
N VAL A 49 -15.79 -6.25 -1.82
CA VAL A 49 -15.05 -7.43 -1.32
C VAL A 49 -16.05 -8.51 -0.96
N HIS A 50 -16.08 -9.58 -1.73
CA HIS A 50 -16.93 -10.74 -1.49
C HIS A 50 -16.24 -11.71 -0.54
N ILE A 51 -16.74 -11.84 0.67
CA ILE A 51 -16.29 -12.88 1.61
C ILE A 51 -16.88 -14.21 1.15
N LYS A 52 -16.01 -15.14 0.79
CA LYS A 52 -16.36 -16.51 0.40
C LYS A 52 -15.98 -17.48 1.52
N ASP A 53 -16.96 -17.84 2.32
CA ASP A 53 -16.85 -18.73 3.47
C ASP A 53 -18.15 -19.53 3.61
N VAL A 54 -18.31 -20.27 4.72
CA VAL A 54 -19.57 -20.95 5.08
C VAL A 54 -20.77 -19.97 4.99
N GLU A 55 -20.58 -18.76 5.50
CA GLU A 55 -21.50 -17.64 5.31
C GLU A 55 -20.84 -16.60 4.40
N SER A 56 -21.48 -16.33 3.25
CA SER A 56 -21.02 -15.30 2.32
C SER A 56 -21.49 -13.92 2.78
N GLU A 57 -20.62 -12.92 2.58
CA GLU A 57 -20.89 -11.52 2.94
C GLU A 57 -20.26 -10.61 1.88
N ASP A 58 -20.95 -9.56 1.51
CA ASP A 58 -20.43 -8.53 0.61
C ASP A 58 -20.10 -7.26 1.41
N ILE A 59 -18.86 -6.78 1.27
CA ILE A 59 -18.38 -5.60 1.97
C ILE A 59 -18.05 -4.52 0.94
N LEU A 60 -18.78 -3.41 0.99
CA LEU A 60 -18.51 -2.26 0.16
C LEU A 60 -17.34 -1.46 0.75
N ILE A 61 -16.29 -1.27 -0.04
CA ILE A 61 -15.15 -0.41 0.26
C ILE A 61 -15.32 0.87 -0.56
N SER A 62 -15.49 2.01 0.11
CA SER A 62 -15.79 3.30 -0.52
C SER A 62 -14.77 4.37 -0.14
N GLY A 63 -14.78 5.51 -0.86
CA GLY A 63 -13.86 6.62 -0.62
C GLY A 63 -12.42 6.31 -1.03
N VAL A 64 -12.24 5.39 -1.97
CA VAL A 64 -10.94 5.03 -2.53
C VAL A 64 -10.64 5.81 -3.79
N SER A 65 -9.36 5.98 -4.07
CA SER A 65 -8.86 6.56 -5.31
C SER A 65 -7.61 5.83 -5.78
N ALA A 66 -7.13 6.12 -6.97
CA ALA A 66 -5.92 5.51 -7.50
C ALA A 66 -5.07 6.50 -8.30
N VAL A 67 -3.77 6.25 -8.35
CA VAL A 67 -2.81 6.99 -9.16
C VAL A 67 -1.94 6.02 -9.96
N ASP A 68 -1.46 6.47 -11.11
CA ASP A 68 -0.44 5.75 -11.86
C ASP A 68 0.89 5.86 -11.10
N SER A 69 1.39 4.71 -10.62
CA SER A 69 2.62 4.62 -9.82
C SER A 69 3.89 4.93 -10.61
N SER A 70 3.82 4.99 -11.93
CA SER A 70 4.94 5.36 -12.80
C SER A 70 5.10 6.88 -13.00
N THR A 71 4.18 7.68 -12.49
CA THR A 71 4.15 9.14 -12.64
C THR A 71 4.48 9.86 -11.33
N ASP A 72 4.78 11.16 -11.39
CA ASP A 72 5.01 11.98 -10.19
C ASP A 72 3.74 12.20 -9.34
N ALA A 73 2.56 11.80 -9.83
CA ALA A 73 1.32 11.85 -9.04
C ALA A 73 1.42 11.02 -7.75
N VAL A 74 2.11 9.88 -7.77
CA VAL A 74 2.33 9.07 -6.57
C VAL A 74 3.24 9.77 -5.56
N VAL A 75 4.21 10.56 -6.02
CA VAL A 75 5.13 11.34 -5.15
C VAL A 75 4.34 12.36 -4.33
N GLU A 76 3.40 13.07 -4.98
CA GLU A 76 2.54 14.04 -4.28
C GLU A 76 1.65 13.35 -3.23
N LYS A 77 1.15 12.15 -3.53
CA LYS A 77 0.37 11.37 -2.56
C LYS A 77 1.20 10.88 -1.37
N ILE A 78 2.47 10.54 -1.59
CA ILE A 78 3.40 10.16 -0.49
C ILE A 78 3.62 11.31 0.48
N LYS A 79 3.59 12.57 0.02
CA LYS A 79 3.70 13.72 0.91
C LYS A 79 2.55 13.80 1.93
N GLU A 80 1.36 13.39 1.53
CA GLU A 80 0.14 13.42 2.34
C GLU A 80 -0.05 12.16 3.22
N ALA A 81 0.72 11.09 2.95
CA ALA A 81 0.51 9.80 3.57
C ALA A 81 1.11 9.70 4.98
N GLU A 82 0.43 8.94 5.85
CA GLU A 82 0.94 8.47 7.13
C GLU A 82 1.43 7.01 7.04
N LEU A 83 0.93 6.27 6.06
CA LEU A 83 1.23 4.86 5.87
C LEU A 83 1.37 4.53 4.38
N ILE A 84 2.40 3.77 4.05
CA ILE A 84 2.55 3.12 2.75
C ILE A 84 2.55 1.61 2.97
N THR A 85 1.77 0.89 2.17
CA THR A 85 1.78 -0.57 2.13
C THR A 85 2.02 -1.06 0.71
N THR A 86 2.54 -2.27 0.55
CA THR A 86 2.76 -2.88 -0.77
C THR A 86 2.17 -4.28 -0.85
N ALA A 87 1.67 -4.65 -2.03
CA ALA A 87 1.30 -6.00 -2.43
C ALA A 87 1.52 -6.13 -3.95
N VAL A 88 2.77 -5.97 -4.36
CA VAL A 88 3.20 -5.96 -5.77
C VAL A 88 4.02 -7.19 -6.15
N GLY A 89 4.47 -7.96 -5.17
CA GLY A 89 5.41 -9.07 -5.30
C GLY A 89 6.86 -8.65 -5.01
N LEU A 90 7.57 -9.52 -4.27
CA LEU A 90 8.95 -9.25 -3.80
C LEU A 90 9.91 -8.72 -4.88
N ARG A 91 9.78 -9.24 -6.11
CA ARG A 91 10.66 -8.85 -7.24
C ARG A 91 10.38 -7.43 -7.73
N ILE A 92 9.19 -6.91 -7.46
CA ILE A 92 8.75 -5.59 -7.93
C ILE A 92 9.16 -4.48 -6.94
N LEU A 93 9.47 -4.81 -5.68
CA LEU A 93 9.84 -3.82 -4.66
C LEU A 93 10.96 -2.87 -5.13
N GLN A 94 11.98 -3.37 -5.81
CA GLN A 94 13.07 -2.56 -6.35
C GLN A 94 12.60 -1.53 -7.39
N PHE A 95 11.49 -1.79 -8.10
CA PHE A 95 10.99 -0.88 -9.15
C PHE A 95 10.09 0.22 -8.60
N ILE A 96 9.46 0.03 -7.44
CA ILE A 96 8.69 1.07 -6.77
C ILE A 96 9.56 1.90 -5.81
N ALA A 97 10.72 1.40 -5.41
CA ALA A 97 11.65 2.06 -4.49
C ALA A 97 12.05 3.49 -4.95
N PRO A 98 12.33 3.77 -6.24
CA PRO A 98 12.65 5.13 -6.70
C PRO A 98 11.50 6.13 -6.46
N ALA A 99 10.25 5.72 -6.67
CA ALA A 99 9.09 6.58 -6.44
C ALA A 99 8.91 6.87 -4.94
N ILE A 100 9.08 5.86 -4.09
CA ILE A 100 9.03 6.02 -2.62
C ILE A 100 10.16 6.94 -2.15
N ALA A 101 11.40 6.77 -2.65
CA ALA A 101 12.52 7.63 -2.31
C ALA A 101 12.27 9.09 -2.71
N LYS A 102 11.75 9.35 -3.92
CA LYS A 102 11.34 10.70 -4.34
C LYS A 102 10.29 11.30 -3.40
N GLY A 103 9.30 10.51 -2.97
CA GLY A 103 8.29 10.95 -2.02
C GLY A 103 8.86 11.31 -0.65
N ILE A 104 9.81 10.53 -0.15
CA ILE A 104 10.54 10.80 1.10
C ILE A 104 11.34 12.10 0.98
N ILE A 105 12.07 12.28 -0.12
CA ILE A 105 12.82 13.52 -0.40
C ILE A 105 11.85 14.73 -0.42
N ALA A 106 10.74 14.60 -1.12
CA ALA A 106 9.74 15.66 -1.21
C ALA A 106 9.13 16.03 0.15
N ARG A 107 8.93 15.05 1.05
CA ARG A 107 8.50 15.30 2.45
C ARG A 107 9.56 16.11 3.19
N LYS A 108 10.82 15.65 3.17
CA LYS A 108 11.94 16.34 3.82
C LYS A 108 12.08 17.78 3.32
N ASP A 109 12.08 17.99 2.01
CA ASP A 109 12.25 19.30 1.37
C ASP A 109 11.06 20.25 1.65
N SER A 110 9.87 19.69 1.91
CA SER A 110 8.68 20.42 2.31
C SER A 110 8.57 20.66 3.82
N GLY A 111 9.53 20.20 4.62
CA GLY A 111 9.52 20.34 6.08
C GLY A 111 8.41 19.50 6.77
N ILE A 112 8.00 18.38 6.16
CA ILE A 112 6.97 17.50 6.73
C ILE A 112 7.67 16.53 7.69
N GLU A 113 7.53 16.76 8.99
CA GLU A 113 8.13 15.97 10.05
C GLU A 113 7.22 14.86 10.58
N ALA A 114 5.96 14.81 10.12
CA ALA A 114 5.02 13.77 10.52
C ALA A 114 5.55 12.37 10.13
N PRO A 115 5.44 11.36 11.02
CA PRO A 115 5.91 10.01 10.76
C PRO A 115 5.32 9.39 9.48
N LEU A 116 6.13 8.61 8.78
CA LEU A 116 5.71 7.77 7.66
C LEU A 116 6.15 6.34 7.91
N ASN A 117 5.23 5.40 8.01
CA ASN A 117 5.58 3.98 8.11
C ASN A 117 5.33 3.27 6.77
N ILE A 118 6.26 2.40 6.37
CA ILE A 118 6.26 1.70 5.09
C ILE A 118 6.32 0.20 5.34
N ILE A 119 5.24 -0.51 5.02
CA ILE A 119 5.08 -1.94 5.32
C ILE A 119 4.94 -2.71 4.02
N ALA A 120 5.92 -3.55 3.70
CA ALA A 120 5.84 -4.43 2.54
C ALA A 120 5.05 -5.71 2.90
N CYS A 121 3.77 -5.74 2.53
CA CYS A 121 2.84 -6.84 2.77
C CYS A 121 2.98 -7.92 1.68
N GLU A 122 4.17 -8.47 1.58
CA GLU A 122 4.53 -9.45 0.55
C GLU A 122 4.67 -10.85 1.15
N ASN A 123 4.44 -11.87 0.32
CA ASN A 123 4.71 -13.25 0.73
C ASN A 123 6.22 -13.54 0.73
N GLY A 124 6.92 -13.11 1.77
CA GLY A 124 8.34 -13.32 1.91
C GLY A 124 8.95 -12.70 3.17
N LEU A 125 10.06 -13.25 3.61
CA LEU A 125 10.75 -12.82 4.82
C LEU A 125 11.44 -11.45 4.62
N MET A 126 11.33 -10.59 5.63
CA MET A 126 12.03 -9.30 5.71
C MET A 126 11.73 -8.39 4.49
N ALA A 127 10.49 -8.39 4.03
CA ALA A 127 10.11 -7.66 2.82
C ALA A 127 10.26 -6.14 2.98
N SER A 128 9.90 -5.58 4.15
CA SER A 128 10.07 -4.16 4.43
C SER A 128 11.54 -3.78 4.59
N SER A 129 12.34 -4.64 5.23
CA SER A 129 13.80 -4.46 5.31
C SER A 129 14.45 -4.42 3.92
N ARG A 130 14.04 -5.32 3.01
CA ARG A 130 14.52 -5.32 1.61
C ARG A 130 14.07 -4.08 0.85
N LEU A 131 12.83 -3.63 1.05
CA LEU A 131 12.33 -2.39 0.46
C LEU A 131 13.11 -1.19 0.99
N LYS A 132 13.43 -1.15 2.29
CA LYS A 132 14.28 -0.11 2.89
C LYS A 132 15.64 -0.02 2.20
N GLU A 133 16.32 -1.15 2.01
CA GLU A 133 17.62 -1.19 1.31
C GLU A 133 17.49 -0.63 -0.11
N ALA A 134 16.47 -1.03 -0.85
CA ALA A 134 16.20 -0.53 -2.19
C ALA A 134 15.92 0.98 -2.21
N VAL A 135 15.08 1.49 -1.29
CA VAL A 135 14.78 2.92 -1.15
C VAL A 135 16.05 3.70 -0.77
N TYR A 136 16.82 3.21 0.19
CA TYR A 136 18.05 3.87 0.67
C TYR A 136 19.13 3.97 -0.41
N SER A 137 19.14 3.07 -1.40
CA SER A 137 20.07 3.17 -2.55
C SER A 137 19.84 4.42 -3.42
N HIS A 138 18.67 5.07 -3.27
CA HIS A 138 18.30 6.29 -3.98
C HIS A 138 18.40 7.57 -3.12
N LEU A 139 18.89 7.46 -1.88
CA LEU A 139 19.01 8.56 -0.91
C LEU A 139 20.49 8.88 -0.64
N ASP A 140 20.77 10.15 -0.45
CA ASP A 140 22.07 10.59 0.09
C ASP A 140 22.13 10.40 1.62
N GLU A 141 23.32 10.61 2.22
CA GLU A 141 23.53 10.39 3.65
C GLU A 141 22.73 11.34 4.55
N ALA A 142 22.48 12.58 4.11
CA ALA A 142 21.65 13.52 4.86
C ALA A 142 20.18 13.12 4.84
N GLN A 143 19.70 12.57 3.71
CA GLN A 143 18.35 12.03 3.56
C GLN A 143 18.18 10.77 4.38
N LYS A 144 19.16 9.86 4.37
CA LYS A 144 19.14 8.63 5.20
C LYS A 144 19.12 8.97 6.69
N THR A 145 19.90 9.95 7.12
CA THR A 145 19.92 10.41 8.52
C THR A 145 18.53 10.94 8.93
N TRP A 146 17.90 11.74 8.09
CA TRP A 146 16.54 12.23 8.33
C TRP A 146 15.51 11.10 8.41
N CYS A 147 15.64 10.07 7.55
CA CYS A 147 14.76 8.91 7.56
C CYS A 147 14.78 8.14 8.89
N VAL A 148 15.88 8.13 9.62
CA VAL A 148 15.99 7.37 10.90
C VAL A 148 14.92 7.83 11.91
N GLU A 149 14.58 9.12 11.91
CA GLU A 149 13.63 9.71 12.86
C GLU A 149 12.21 9.81 12.30
N HIS A 150 12.04 9.76 10.96
CA HIS A 150 10.77 10.13 10.31
C HIS A 150 10.17 9.00 9.47
N VAL A 151 10.94 7.92 9.15
CA VAL A 151 10.46 6.86 8.26
C VAL A 151 10.74 5.48 8.83
N GLY A 152 9.67 4.78 9.21
CA GLY A 152 9.72 3.39 9.68
C GLY A 152 9.57 2.38 8.55
N PHE A 153 10.22 1.22 8.71
CA PHE A 153 10.08 0.08 7.79
C PHE A 153 9.83 -1.22 8.59
N PRO A 154 8.70 -1.31 9.29
CA PRO A 154 8.41 -2.50 10.08
C PRO A 154 8.16 -3.71 9.17
N ASP A 155 8.84 -4.82 9.47
CA ASP A 155 8.58 -6.08 8.78
C ASP A 155 7.24 -6.68 9.25
N CYS A 156 6.59 -7.44 8.38
CA CYS A 156 5.33 -8.08 8.69
C CYS A 156 5.22 -9.49 8.12
N SER A 157 4.26 -10.23 8.65
CA SER A 157 3.73 -11.44 8.02
C SER A 157 2.26 -11.24 7.67
N VAL A 158 1.86 -11.71 6.51
CA VAL A 158 0.49 -11.61 6.00
C VAL A 158 -0.01 -12.98 5.60
N ASP A 159 -1.26 -13.27 5.91
CA ASP A 159 -1.93 -14.50 5.49
C ASP A 159 -3.41 -14.20 5.18
N ARG A 160 -3.81 -14.44 3.96
CA ARG A 160 -5.20 -14.45 3.50
C ARG A 160 -5.31 -15.15 2.16
N ILE A 161 -6.24 -16.05 2.01
CA ILE A 161 -6.57 -16.64 0.72
C ILE A 161 -7.45 -15.66 -0.08
N VAL A 162 -7.00 -15.36 -1.31
CA VAL A 162 -7.70 -14.49 -2.25
C VAL A 162 -7.96 -15.28 -3.53
N PRO A 163 -9.07 -16.01 -3.60
CA PRO A 163 -9.40 -16.84 -4.76
C PRO A 163 -9.72 -15.94 -5.97
N PRO A 164 -9.50 -16.44 -7.19
CA PRO A 164 -9.94 -15.73 -8.38
C PRO A 164 -11.47 -15.63 -8.39
N VAL A 165 -11.97 -14.45 -8.70
CA VAL A 165 -13.41 -14.20 -8.83
C VAL A 165 -13.72 -13.80 -10.27
N ARG A 166 -14.91 -14.21 -10.76
CA ARG A 166 -15.54 -13.64 -11.95
C ARG A 166 -16.66 -12.73 -11.46
N SER A 167 -16.42 -11.45 -11.50
CA SER A 167 -17.40 -10.40 -11.19
C SER A 167 -17.72 -9.61 -12.45
N GLU A 168 -18.90 -9.02 -12.52
CA GLU A 168 -19.27 -8.06 -13.56
C GLU A 168 -18.43 -6.78 -13.45
N ASN A 169 -18.06 -6.38 -12.22
CA ASN A 169 -17.12 -5.29 -12.00
C ASN A 169 -15.69 -5.83 -11.85
N PRO A 170 -14.75 -5.48 -12.74
CA PRO A 170 -13.39 -6.01 -12.75
C PRO A 170 -12.54 -5.62 -11.54
N ILE A 171 -12.97 -4.64 -10.76
CA ILE A 171 -12.26 -4.24 -9.53
C ILE A 171 -12.81 -4.91 -8.27
N ASP A 172 -13.93 -5.64 -8.34
CA ASP A 172 -14.38 -6.46 -7.22
C ASP A 172 -13.44 -7.63 -6.99
N VAL A 173 -13.36 -8.08 -5.74
CA VAL A 173 -12.47 -9.17 -5.33
C VAL A 173 -13.18 -10.13 -4.39
N ALA A 174 -12.74 -11.39 -4.36
CA ALA A 174 -13.18 -12.36 -3.38
C ALA A 174 -12.05 -12.73 -2.43
N VAL A 175 -12.40 -12.97 -1.17
CA VAL A 175 -11.45 -13.36 -0.12
C VAL A 175 -12.12 -14.36 0.83
N GLU A 176 -11.32 -15.14 1.54
CA GLU A 176 -11.79 -15.85 2.73
C GLU A 176 -12.03 -14.88 3.89
N ARG A 177 -12.79 -15.31 4.91
CA ARG A 177 -13.05 -14.50 6.11
C ARG A 177 -11.82 -14.33 6.97
N PHE A 178 -11.04 -15.39 7.12
CA PHE A 178 -9.82 -15.39 7.90
C PHE A 178 -8.74 -14.50 7.26
N TYR A 179 -8.00 -13.79 8.07
CA TYR A 179 -6.74 -13.14 7.71
C TYR A 179 -5.89 -12.89 8.93
N GLU A 180 -4.58 -12.86 8.73
CA GLU A 180 -3.60 -12.39 9.70
C GLU A 180 -2.70 -11.33 9.08
N TRP A 181 -2.46 -10.27 9.83
CA TRP A 181 -1.49 -9.25 9.51
C TRP A 181 -0.75 -8.87 10.79
N ASN A 182 0.41 -9.50 10.99
CA ASN A 182 1.27 -9.29 12.15
C ASN A 182 2.41 -8.38 11.75
N VAL A 183 2.58 -7.26 12.45
CA VAL A 183 3.58 -6.23 12.13
C VAL A 183 4.54 -6.06 13.30
N GLU A 184 5.83 -5.96 13.00
CA GLU A 184 6.88 -5.73 13.96
C GLU A 184 6.76 -4.36 14.62
N GLU A 185 6.64 -4.30 15.95
CA GLU A 185 6.42 -3.05 16.70
C GLU A 185 7.66 -2.14 16.72
N LYS A 186 8.85 -2.70 16.89
CA LYS A 186 10.09 -1.93 17.17
C LYS A 186 10.59 -1.05 16.01
N SER A 187 10.10 -1.25 14.80
CA SER A 187 10.57 -0.56 13.59
C SER A 187 9.59 0.53 13.10
N PHE A 188 8.56 0.83 13.90
CA PHE A 188 7.72 2.02 13.71
C PHE A 188 8.44 3.30 14.16
N VAL A 189 8.10 4.43 13.53
CA VAL A 189 8.48 5.78 13.94
C VAL A 189 7.25 6.58 14.30
#